data_79b24ea813d5b6c092d8de528bb8b821
#
_entry.id   79b24ea813d5b6c092d8de528bb8b821
#
_cell.length_a   1.000
_cell.length_b   1.000
_cell.length_c   1.000
_cell.angle_alpha   90.00
_cell.angle_beta   90.00
_cell.angle_gamma   90.00
#
_symmetry.space_group_name_H-M   'P 1'
#
loop_
_entity.id
_entity.type
_entity.pdbx_description
1 polymer ?
#
loop_
_entity_poly.entity_id
_entity_poly.type
_entity_poly.pdbx_seq_one_letter_code
_entity_poly.pdbx_strand_id
1 'polypeptide(L)'
;MPEGVTHQQSPLQVATEIIRANIFAHCKDELPYAIDQRNIGWTELPSGDLRIDQELISPPKKSTEAIVRKRLPGIGKLARQQISEALGRNVQLVLSVGSDDGQNSFATRPLVGLGRTMR
;
A
#
# COMPACT_ATOMS: atom_id res chain seq x y z
N MET A 1 7.62 -7.16 -28.84
CA MET A 1 7.17 -7.12 -28.48
C MET A 1 7.18 -6.54 -28.53
N PRO A 2 6.90 -6.26 -29.13
CA PRO A 2 6.87 -5.52 -28.80
C PRO A 2 6.74 -5.80 -27.73
N GLU A 3 6.87 -6.16 -27.85
CA GLU A 3 6.88 -6.56 -27.18
C GLU A 3 7.12 -6.39 -26.04
N GLY A 4 7.47 -6.58 -25.80
CA GLY A 4 7.79 -6.57 -24.41
C GLY A 4 7.36 -5.35 -23.68
N VAL A 5 7.18 -4.38 -24.37
CA VAL A 5 6.71 -3.11 -23.86
C VAL A 5 5.39 -3.26 -23.11
N THR A 6 4.57 -4.13 -23.62
CA THR A 6 3.23 -4.30 -23.08
C THR A 6 3.22 -4.89 -21.68
N HIS A 7 4.37 -5.39 -21.23
CA HIS A 7 4.43 -6.07 -19.94
C HIS A 7 5.11 -5.24 -18.87
N GLN A 8 5.46 -4.03 -19.20
CA GLN A 8 6.10 -3.18 -18.20
C GLN A 8 5.08 -2.68 -17.21
N GLN A 9 5.38 -2.89 -15.97
CA GLN A 9 4.54 -2.40 -14.88
C GLN A 9 4.97 -1.01 -14.50
N SER A 10 4.01 -0.18 -14.12
CA SER A 10 4.33 1.13 -13.58
C SER A 10 5.01 0.96 -12.22
N PRO A 11 5.80 1.93 -11.79
CA PRO A 11 6.38 1.87 -10.44
C PRO A 11 5.34 1.67 -9.35
N LEU A 12 4.16 2.26 -9.51
CA LEU A 12 3.10 2.07 -8.53
C LEU A 12 2.62 0.62 -8.51
N GLN A 13 2.49 -0.01 -9.66
CA GLN A 13 2.12 -1.42 -9.72
C GLN A 13 3.17 -2.30 -9.04
N VAL A 14 4.44 -2.02 -9.31
CA VAL A 14 5.53 -2.77 -8.69
C VAL A 14 5.44 -2.65 -7.17
N ALA A 15 5.30 -1.43 -6.67
CA ALA A 15 5.24 -1.22 -5.23
C ALA A 15 4.02 -1.93 -4.63
N THR A 16 2.87 -1.80 -5.28
CA THR A 16 1.64 -2.40 -4.78
C THR A 16 1.75 -3.92 -4.71
N GLU A 17 2.35 -4.53 -5.73
CA GLU A 17 2.49 -5.98 -5.74
C GLU A 17 3.49 -6.48 -4.71
N ILE A 18 4.56 -5.71 -4.48
CA ILE A 18 5.52 -6.07 -3.45
C ILE A 18 4.87 -6.02 -2.07
N ILE A 19 4.08 -4.96 -1.81
CA ILE A 19 3.36 -4.85 -0.54
C ILE A 19 2.39 -6.03 -0.41
N ARG A 20 1.69 -6.35 -1.48
CA ARG A 20 0.74 -7.47 -1.47
C ARG A 20 1.42 -8.78 -1.12
N ALA A 21 2.58 -9.04 -1.72
CA ALA A 21 3.32 -10.25 -1.42
C ALA A 21 3.72 -10.32 0.05
N ASN A 22 4.06 -9.18 0.63
CA ASN A 22 4.42 -9.15 2.03
C ASN A 22 3.21 -9.31 2.94
N ILE A 23 2.04 -8.86 2.51
CA ILE A 23 0.81 -9.13 3.26
C ILE A 23 0.59 -10.63 3.32
N PHE A 24 0.74 -11.32 2.18
CA PHE A 24 0.58 -12.78 2.16
C PHE A 24 1.63 -13.48 3.00
N ALA A 25 2.83 -12.95 3.05
CA ALA A 25 3.90 -13.58 3.83
C ALA A 25 3.71 -13.41 5.33
N HIS A 26 3.07 -12.33 5.76
CA HIS A 26 2.97 -12.01 7.18
C HIS A 26 1.61 -12.28 7.78
N CYS A 27 0.60 -12.53 6.97
CA CYS A 27 -0.75 -12.82 7.46
C CYS A 27 -1.12 -14.22 7.07
N LYS A 28 -1.95 -14.85 7.90
CA LYS A 28 -2.25 -16.26 7.73
C LYS A 28 -3.66 -16.49 7.22
N ASP A 29 -3.88 -17.70 6.73
CA ASP A 29 -5.19 -18.23 6.39
C ASP A 29 -5.85 -17.36 5.33
N GLU A 30 -7.05 -16.89 5.60
CA GLU A 30 -7.79 -16.11 4.63
C GLU A 30 -7.59 -14.61 4.76
N LEU A 31 -6.88 -14.19 5.80
CA LEU A 31 -6.74 -12.77 6.07
C LEU A 31 -6.15 -11.97 4.90
N PRO A 32 -5.10 -12.47 4.23
CA PRO A 32 -4.53 -11.69 3.14
C PRO A 32 -5.54 -11.38 2.03
N TYR A 33 -6.46 -12.28 1.79
CA TYR A 33 -7.47 -12.10 0.74
C TYR A 33 -8.51 -11.05 1.13
N ALA A 34 -8.63 -10.76 2.41
CA ALA A 34 -9.61 -9.81 2.89
C ALA A 34 -9.05 -8.41 3.05
N ILE A 35 -7.76 -8.22 2.84
CA ILE A 35 -7.12 -6.93 2.99
C ILE A 35 -7.00 -6.28 1.62
N ASP A 36 -7.55 -5.07 1.50
CA ASP A 36 -7.40 -4.27 0.30
C ASP A 36 -6.29 -3.26 0.49
N GLN A 37 -5.80 -2.73 -0.61
CA GLN A 37 -4.76 -1.73 -0.60
C GLN A 37 -5.25 -0.47 -1.30
N ARG A 38 -4.93 0.67 -0.71
CA ARG A 38 -5.25 1.96 -1.31
C ARG A 38 -3.99 2.81 -1.29
N ASN A 39 -3.58 3.28 -2.46
CA ASN A 39 -2.45 4.19 -2.50
C ASN A 39 -2.93 5.59 -2.18
N ILE A 40 -2.36 6.19 -1.13
CA ILE A 40 -2.79 7.50 -0.68
C ILE A 40 -1.85 8.59 -1.19
N GLY A 41 -0.57 8.27 -1.31
CA GLY A 41 0.39 9.27 -1.74
C GLY A 41 1.58 8.68 -2.45
N TRP A 42 2.12 9.47 -3.36
CA TRP A 42 3.31 9.10 -4.13
C TRP A 42 4.06 10.40 -4.35
N THR A 43 5.10 10.63 -3.56
CA THR A 43 5.74 11.94 -3.52
C THR A 43 7.22 11.83 -3.82
N GLU A 44 7.65 12.60 -4.81
CA GLU A 44 9.09 12.74 -5.09
C GLU A 44 9.63 13.80 -4.16
N LEU A 45 10.61 13.41 -3.35
CA LEU A 45 11.19 14.34 -2.38
C LEU A 45 12.36 15.08 -3.00
N PRO A 46 12.67 16.28 -2.50
CA PRO A 46 13.80 17.05 -3.04
C PRO A 46 15.13 16.32 -2.98
N SER A 47 15.27 15.41 -2.03
CA SER A 47 16.51 14.63 -1.90
C SER A 47 16.64 13.57 -3.00
N GLY A 48 15.61 13.34 -3.79
CA GLY A 48 15.59 12.25 -4.77
C GLY A 48 14.97 10.99 -4.24
N ASP A 49 14.64 10.97 -2.96
CA ASP A 49 13.94 9.83 -2.38
C ASP A 49 12.49 9.86 -2.80
N LEU A 50 11.88 8.70 -2.72
CA LEU A 50 10.46 8.56 -3.06
C LEU A 50 9.71 8.20 -1.78
N ARG A 51 8.63 8.94 -1.52
CA ARG A 51 7.76 8.62 -0.40
C ARG A 51 6.46 8.01 -0.91
N ILE A 52 6.13 6.85 -0.41
CA ILE A 52 4.93 6.12 -0.79
C ILE A 52 4.06 5.97 0.46
N ASP A 53 2.81 6.39 0.35
CA ASP A 53 1.84 6.23 1.43
C ASP A 53 0.74 5.29 0.95
N GLN A 54 0.56 4.19 1.66
CA GLN A 54 -0.51 3.26 1.35
C GLN A 54 -1.29 2.91 2.60
N GLU A 55 -2.57 2.70 2.40
CA GLU A 55 -3.47 2.28 3.46
C GLU A 55 -3.90 0.84 3.18
N LEU A 56 -3.79 0.01 4.20
CA LEU A 56 -4.29 -1.36 4.15
C LEU A 56 -5.67 -1.36 4.76
N ILE A 57 -6.65 -1.80 3.99
CA ILE A 57 -8.05 -1.76 4.42
C ILE A 57 -8.41 -3.14 4.93
N SER A 58 -8.61 -3.25 6.23
CA SER A 58 -8.99 -4.53 6.83
C SER A 58 -10.51 -4.62 6.93
N PRO A 59 -11.05 -5.84 7.08
CA PRO A 59 -12.47 -5.98 7.37
C PRO A 59 -12.83 -5.20 8.65
N PRO A 60 -14.06 -4.72 8.76
CA PRO A 60 -14.46 -3.90 9.90
C PRO A 60 -14.70 -4.76 11.14
N LYS A 61 -13.64 -5.36 11.64
CA LYS A 61 -13.66 -6.25 12.78
C LYS A 61 -12.43 -5.93 13.60
N LYS A 62 -12.64 -5.55 14.84
CA LYS A 62 -11.55 -5.06 15.66
C LYS A 62 -10.42 -6.07 15.83
N SER A 63 -10.78 -7.35 16.00
CA SER A 63 -9.75 -8.36 16.17
C SER A 63 -8.89 -8.50 14.92
N THR A 64 -9.51 -8.44 13.75
CA THR A 64 -8.78 -8.52 12.49
C THR A 64 -7.90 -7.29 12.29
N GLU A 65 -8.47 -6.13 12.55
CA GLU A 65 -7.73 -4.88 12.42
C GLU A 65 -6.50 -4.88 13.32
N ALA A 66 -6.65 -5.39 14.54
CA ALA A 66 -5.54 -5.46 15.49
C ALA A 66 -4.43 -6.37 14.97
N ILE A 67 -4.79 -7.48 14.34
CA ILE A 67 -3.80 -8.39 13.78
C ILE A 67 -3.03 -7.71 12.66
N VAL A 68 -3.74 -7.04 11.76
CA VAL A 68 -3.09 -6.35 10.66
C VAL A 68 -2.16 -5.27 11.18
N ARG A 69 -2.63 -4.51 12.16
CA ARG A 69 -1.82 -3.43 12.74
C ARG A 69 -0.55 -3.99 13.39
N LYS A 70 -0.66 -5.14 14.02
CA LYS A 70 0.48 -5.77 14.66
C LYS A 70 1.51 -6.24 13.64
N ARG A 71 1.06 -6.66 12.46
CA ARG A 71 1.96 -7.15 11.42
C ARG A 71 2.56 -6.03 10.57
N LEU A 72 2.01 -4.84 10.69
CA LEU A 72 2.37 -3.73 9.83
C LEU A 72 3.88 -3.42 9.81
N PRO A 73 4.57 -3.37 10.95
CA PRO A 73 5.99 -3.05 10.92
C PRO A 73 6.82 -4.05 10.12
N GLY A 74 6.50 -5.34 10.23
CA GLY A 74 7.22 -6.36 9.48
C GLY A 74 6.94 -6.25 7.99
N ILE A 75 5.68 -6.06 7.64
CA ILE A 75 5.31 -5.88 6.25
C ILE A 75 6.02 -4.67 5.67
N GLY A 76 5.97 -3.56 6.40
CA GLY A 76 6.56 -2.32 5.90
C GLY A 76 8.06 -2.39 5.73
N LYS A 77 8.75 -3.03 6.67
CA LYS A 77 10.19 -3.09 6.61
C LYS A 77 10.68 -3.86 5.39
N LEU A 78 10.11 -5.03 5.16
CA LEU A 78 10.53 -5.84 4.02
C LEU A 78 10.06 -5.25 2.71
N ALA A 79 8.82 -4.76 2.67
CA ALA A 79 8.30 -4.17 1.46
C ALA A 79 9.12 -2.95 1.05
N ARG A 80 9.46 -2.08 2.01
CA ARG A 80 10.27 -0.90 1.69
C ARG A 80 11.59 -1.30 1.06
N GLN A 81 12.25 -2.28 1.64
CA GLN A 81 13.54 -2.71 1.12
C GLN A 81 13.42 -3.26 -0.29
N GLN A 82 12.42 -4.09 -0.51
CA GLN A 82 12.22 -4.71 -1.82
C GLN A 82 11.81 -3.68 -2.87
N ILE A 83 10.96 -2.73 -2.50
CA ILE A 83 10.58 -1.67 -3.42
C ILE A 83 11.78 -0.81 -3.78
N SER A 84 12.58 -0.48 -2.78
CA SER A 84 13.77 0.32 -3.02
C SER A 84 14.70 -0.36 -4.01
N GLU A 85 14.89 -1.65 -3.86
CA GLU A 85 15.72 -2.41 -4.79
C GLU A 85 15.11 -2.49 -6.17
N ALA A 86 13.80 -2.71 -6.24
CA ALA A 86 13.13 -2.85 -7.52
C ALA A 86 13.11 -1.56 -8.31
N LEU A 87 12.95 -0.44 -7.63
CA LEU A 87 12.89 0.86 -8.31
C LEU A 87 14.25 1.52 -8.43
N GLY A 88 15.26 0.98 -7.76
CA GLY A 88 16.62 1.51 -7.86
C GLY A 88 16.78 2.86 -7.19
N ARG A 89 16.02 3.13 -6.13
CA ARG A 89 16.10 4.41 -5.44
C ARG A 89 15.68 4.22 -3.99
N ASN A 90 16.04 5.19 -3.19
CA ASN A 90 15.70 5.18 -1.78
C ASN A 90 14.21 5.47 -1.61
N VAL A 91 13.55 4.64 -0.81
CA VAL A 91 12.10 4.73 -0.66
C VAL A 91 11.74 4.86 0.82
N GLN A 92 10.84 5.79 1.11
CA GLN A 92 10.19 5.88 2.41
C GLN A 92 8.78 5.33 2.24
N LEU A 93 8.49 4.24 2.94
CA LEU A 93 7.19 3.60 2.84
C LEU A 93 6.43 3.82 4.13
N VAL A 94 5.27 4.44 4.00
CA VAL A 94 4.39 4.69 5.14
C VAL A 94 3.13 3.87 4.92
N LEU A 95 2.90 2.93 5.83
CA LEU A 95 1.71 2.09 5.79
C LEU A 95 0.80 2.44 6.95
N SER A 96 -0.48 2.48 6.68
CA SER A 96 -1.48 2.68 7.71
C SER A 96 -2.56 1.63 7.56
N VAL A 97 -3.37 1.48 8.59
CA VAL A 97 -4.47 0.52 8.60
C VAL A 97 -5.76 1.27 8.76
N GLY A 98 -6.71 0.97 7.88
CA GLY A 98 -8.05 1.47 8.03
C GLY A 98 -9.02 0.32 7.92
N SER A 99 -10.27 0.58 8.21
CA SER A 99 -11.30 -0.40 7.99
C SER A 99 -12.38 0.22 7.13
N ASP A 100 -12.96 -0.62 6.31
CA ASP A 100 -14.01 -0.17 5.42
C ASP A 100 -15.34 -0.51 6.05
N ASP A 101 -15.77 0.36 6.93
CA ASP A 101 -17.02 0.13 7.65
C ASP A 101 -18.18 0.87 7.03
N GLY A 102 -17.99 1.34 5.81
CA GLY A 102 -19.05 2.02 5.09
C GLY A 102 -19.20 3.47 5.45
N GLN A 103 -18.39 3.94 6.30
CA GLN A 103 -18.46 5.30 6.73
C GLN A 103 -17.57 6.20 6.01
N ASN A 104 -16.79 5.84 5.80
CA ASN A 104 -15.86 6.71 5.44
C ASN A 104 -15.50 6.82 4.17
N SER A 105 -16.07 6.69 4.45
CA SER A 105 -15.82 6.61 3.52
C SER A 105 -15.63 7.20 2.62
N PHE A 106 -16.04 7.25 2.64
CA PHE A 106 -15.75 7.65 1.81
C PHE A 106 -15.83 8.50 1.53
N ALA A 107 -16.38 8.69 1.85
CA ALA A 107 -16.34 9.39 1.68
C ALA A 107 -15.80 10.17 1.83
N THR A 108 -15.97 10.19 2.05
CA THR A 108 -15.37 10.78 2.15
C THR A 108 -14.54 11.29 1.85
N ARG A 109 -14.81 11.51 1.71
CA ARG A 109 -13.93 11.84 1.35
C ARG A 109 -13.43 12.12 0.56
N PRO A 110 -13.71 12.30 0.16
CA PRO A 110 -13.03 12.49 -0.54
C PRO A 110 -12.25 12.72 -1.02
N LEU A 111 -12.70 12.93 -1.25
CA LEU A 111 -11.77 13.11 -1.36
C LEU A 111 -11.02 13.15 -1.82
N VAL A 112 -11.54 13.36 -2.14
CA VAL A 112 -10.64 13.38 -2.13
C VAL A 112 -10.01 13.33 -2.61
N GLY A 113 -10.57 13.66 -3.07
CA GLY A 113 -9.86 13.56 -3.00
C GLY A 113 -9.39 13.53 -3.46
N LEU A 114 -9.92 13.76 -3.84
CA LEU A 114 -9.21 13.72 -3.72
C LEU A 114 -8.57 13.81 -3.76
N GLY A 115 -9.17 14.19 -4.10
CA GLY A 115 -8.40 14.25 -3.66
C GLY A 115 -7.82 14.39 -3.80
N ARG A 116 -8.27 14.76 -3.92
CA ARG A 116 -7.58 14.86 -3.64
C ARG A 116 -7.00 14.73 -3.83
N THR A 117 -7.70 14.87 -4.21
CA THR A 117 -7.00 14.75 -3.93
C THR A 117 -6.52 14.69 -4.03
N MET A 118 -7.04 15.04 -4.32
CA MET A 118 -6.54 15.01 -4.02
C MET A 118 -6.14 15.06 -3.88
N ARG A 119 -7.08 15.50 -3.85
CA ARG A 119 -6.73 15.59 -3.31
C ARG A 119 -6.24 15.54 -3.14
#